data_3be9bac779f79e266597bbce6243c2a7
#
_entry.id   3be9bac779f79e266597bbce6243c2a7
#
_cell.length_a   1.000
_cell.length_b   1.000
_cell.length_c   1.000
_cell.angle_alpha   90.00
_cell.angle_beta   90.00
_cell.angle_gamma   90.00
#
_symmetry.space_group_name_H-M   'P 1'
#
loop_
_entity.id
_entity.type
_entity.pdbx_description
1 polymer ?
#
loop_
_entity_poly.entity_id
_entity_poly.type
_entity_poly.pdbx_seq_one_letter_code
_entity_poly.pdbx_strand_id
1 'polypeptide(L)'
;MVIVERPNEEAEVSESKKWVFVYGRRKTGKTFLVEKLVKCDEYFFVKRDRNIMSREADREITYDTFIEVLKRSLADGKTVTVDEFHRLGDSFFDFLHFTDKKGKLILISSTLFLSKKLLSSNSPLLGLFKEVPIGLISLADCLKAIKKKGIPNKQMLELAILLREPITSDYFDEKKDPRDVFSDIIEGSIRTIPALIGEIFTEEERQTSAVYEGILRAIAGGKIVSGEIASHLFSRKLIPKDDPSAIQQYLGNLVSFGIIKRIDVFGKNKFVYKHISPLFRIFYYADEKYNISERPVGEKEIRGIVDELMPKIVEDNVREALAQNYGLVESVCESKDYDIDACLLKFKKPEVVAEVKWGKVSAADVTKAEDTLAKLGAKSSILFVPDKKAVKSKLTVDSVLSQRICQPV
;
A
#
# COMPACT_ATOMS: atom_id res chain seq x y z
N MET A 1 17.02 0.89 -13.09
CA MET A 1 15.92 0.13 -12.42
C MET A 1 16.47 -0.65 -11.24
N VAL A 2 15.80 -0.61 -10.11
CA VAL A 2 16.09 -1.45 -8.91
C VAL A 2 14.95 -2.44 -8.74
N ILE A 3 15.27 -3.73 -8.69
CA ILE A 3 14.31 -4.77 -8.36
C ILE A 3 14.33 -4.99 -6.86
N VAL A 4 13.17 -4.89 -6.23
CA VAL A 4 12.99 -5.18 -4.81
C VAL A 4 12.28 -6.51 -4.68
N GLU A 5 12.94 -7.47 -4.03
CA GLU A 5 12.37 -8.79 -3.74
C GLU A 5 11.28 -8.68 -2.66
N ARG A 6 10.33 -9.61 -2.69
CA ARG A 6 9.22 -9.73 -1.74
C ARG A 6 9.16 -11.14 -1.17
N PRO A 7 10.15 -11.52 -0.34
CA PRO A 7 10.31 -12.90 0.08
C PRO A 7 9.10 -13.47 0.83
N ASN A 8 8.39 -12.64 1.59
CA ASN A 8 7.21 -13.09 2.33
C ASN A 8 6.05 -13.44 1.37
N GLU A 9 5.73 -12.52 0.45
CA GLU A 9 4.66 -12.73 -0.53
C GLU A 9 5.03 -13.84 -1.53
N GLU A 10 6.29 -13.96 -1.92
CA GLU A 10 6.80 -15.06 -2.73
C GLU A 10 6.60 -16.40 -2.03
N ALA A 11 7.00 -16.52 -0.76
CA ALA A 11 6.79 -17.72 0.05
C ALA A 11 5.31 -18.04 0.21
N GLU A 12 4.47 -17.03 0.47
CA GLU A 12 3.02 -17.21 0.57
C GLU A 12 2.39 -17.79 -0.70
N VAL A 13 2.86 -17.38 -1.87
CA VAL A 13 2.39 -17.89 -3.14
C VAL A 13 2.99 -19.27 -3.41
N SER A 14 4.31 -19.43 -3.28
CA SER A 14 5.02 -20.66 -3.69
C SER A 14 4.77 -21.85 -2.75
N GLU A 15 4.71 -21.65 -1.44
CA GLU A 15 4.59 -22.74 -0.45
C GLU A 15 3.14 -23.14 -0.14
N SER A 16 2.15 -22.40 -0.64
CA SER A 16 0.75 -22.71 -0.40
C SER A 16 0.38 -24.08 -0.95
N LYS A 17 -0.23 -24.93 -0.10
CA LYS A 17 -0.85 -26.20 -0.49
C LYS A 17 -2.22 -26.03 -1.16
N LYS A 18 -2.86 -24.88 -0.98
CA LYS A 18 -4.11 -24.51 -1.63
C LYS A 18 -3.82 -23.79 -2.94
N TRP A 19 -4.79 -23.75 -3.81
CA TRP A 19 -4.79 -22.79 -4.90
C TRP A 19 -4.64 -21.37 -4.36
N VAL A 20 -4.04 -20.46 -5.13
CA VAL A 20 -3.70 -19.13 -4.65
C VAL A 20 -4.43 -18.07 -5.46
N PHE A 21 -4.98 -17.10 -4.76
CA PHE A 21 -5.57 -15.92 -5.35
C PHE A 21 -4.73 -14.68 -5.00
N VAL A 22 -4.00 -14.18 -5.99
CA VAL A 22 -3.15 -12.98 -5.88
C VAL A 22 -3.94 -11.77 -6.36
N TYR A 23 -4.15 -10.80 -5.51
CA TYR A 23 -4.91 -9.61 -5.86
C TYR A 23 -4.32 -8.33 -5.26
N GLY A 24 -4.73 -7.18 -5.78
CA GLY A 24 -4.29 -5.86 -5.32
C GLY A 24 -4.45 -4.82 -6.43
N ARG A 25 -4.29 -3.55 -6.10
CA ARG A 25 -4.42 -2.47 -7.09
C ARG A 25 -3.42 -2.63 -8.24
N ARG A 26 -3.66 -1.97 -9.35
CA ARG A 26 -2.72 -1.96 -10.48
C ARG A 26 -1.36 -1.40 -10.11
N LYS A 27 -0.32 -1.87 -10.81
CA LYS A 27 1.08 -1.43 -10.66
C LYS A 27 1.71 -1.72 -9.30
N THR A 28 1.15 -2.66 -8.51
CA THR A 28 1.78 -3.15 -7.27
C THR A 28 2.76 -4.30 -7.48
N GLY A 29 2.99 -4.75 -8.73
CA GLY A 29 3.98 -5.78 -9.05
C GLY A 29 3.48 -7.23 -8.94
N LYS A 30 2.16 -7.49 -8.94
CA LYS A 30 1.57 -8.85 -8.88
C LYS A 30 2.08 -9.77 -9.99
N THR A 31 1.92 -9.34 -11.25
CA THR A 31 2.39 -10.09 -12.43
C THR A 31 3.88 -10.36 -12.35
N PHE A 32 4.69 -9.34 -12.01
CA PHE A 32 6.14 -9.49 -11.84
C PHE A 32 6.49 -10.52 -10.77
N LEU A 33 5.83 -10.48 -9.59
CA LEU A 33 6.03 -11.43 -8.50
C LEU A 33 5.81 -12.85 -8.98
N VAL A 34 4.66 -13.13 -9.61
CA VAL A 34 4.31 -14.49 -10.03
C VAL A 34 5.14 -14.94 -11.24
N GLU A 35 5.33 -14.07 -12.23
CA GLU A 35 6.06 -14.43 -13.46
C GLU A 35 7.56 -14.63 -13.25
N LYS A 36 8.19 -13.84 -12.37
CA LYS A 36 9.65 -13.83 -12.21
C LYS A 36 10.15 -14.56 -10.98
N LEU A 37 9.36 -14.63 -9.92
CA LEU A 37 9.81 -15.20 -8.64
C LEU A 37 9.12 -16.53 -8.31
N VAL A 38 7.92 -16.79 -8.85
CA VAL A 38 7.23 -18.06 -8.65
C VAL A 38 7.40 -18.96 -9.86
N LYS A 39 7.85 -20.21 -9.63
CA LYS A 39 7.96 -21.19 -10.70
C LYS A 39 6.57 -21.65 -11.13
N CYS A 40 6.20 -21.45 -12.40
CA CYS A 40 4.97 -21.96 -13.01
C CYS A 40 5.28 -22.71 -14.32
N ASP A 41 4.48 -23.76 -14.60
CA ASP A 41 4.64 -24.61 -15.79
C ASP A 41 3.85 -24.06 -16.97
N GLU A 42 2.70 -23.39 -16.71
CA GLU A 42 1.84 -22.79 -17.74
C GLU A 42 1.43 -21.39 -17.27
N TYR A 43 1.49 -20.41 -18.16
CA TYR A 43 1.08 -19.04 -17.88
C TYR A 43 0.12 -18.52 -18.95
N PHE A 44 -1.07 -18.10 -18.52
CA PHE A 44 -2.11 -17.54 -19.38
C PHE A 44 -2.41 -16.10 -18.97
N PHE A 45 -2.48 -15.20 -19.96
CA PHE A 45 -2.92 -13.82 -19.76
C PHE A 45 -4.25 -13.58 -20.50
N VAL A 46 -5.26 -13.15 -19.77
CA VAL A 46 -6.58 -12.85 -20.35
C VAL A 46 -6.62 -11.39 -20.79
N LYS A 47 -6.75 -11.16 -22.09
CA LYS A 47 -6.79 -9.83 -22.70
C LYS A 47 -8.13 -9.12 -22.43
N ARG A 48 -8.21 -7.82 -22.73
CA ARG A 48 -9.47 -7.03 -22.58
C ARG A 48 -10.59 -7.50 -23.49
N ASP A 49 -10.25 -7.97 -24.68
CA ASP A 49 -11.16 -8.58 -25.65
C ASP A 49 -11.52 -10.04 -25.32
N ARG A 50 -11.11 -10.54 -24.15
CA ARG A 50 -11.27 -11.90 -23.63
C ARG A 50 -10.48 -12.98 -24.39
N ASN A 51 -9.66 -12.63 -25.37
CA ASN A 51 -8.70 -13.55 -25.94
C ASN A 51 -7.64 -13.94 -24.90
N ILE A 52 -7.12 -15.16 -25.00
CA ILE A 52 -6.20 -15.71 -24.02
C ILE A 52 -4.84 -15.91 -24.69
N MET A 53 -3.82 -15.19 -24.18
CA MET A 53 -2.44 -15.40 -24.60
C MET A 53 -1.83 -16.52 -23.76
N SER A 54 -1.32 -17.56 -24.39
CA SER A 54 -0.49 -18.59 -23.76
C SER A 54 0.96 -18.22 -23.94
N ARG A 55 1.71 -18.14 -22.84
CA ARG A 55 3.14 -17.84 -22.88
C ARG A 55 3.94 -19.01 -23.47
N GLU A 56 3.60 -20.23 -23.08
CA GLU A 56 4.30 -21.45 -23.50
C GLU A 56 4.08 -21.75 -24.99
N ALA A 57 2.88 -21.45 -25.51
CA ALA A 57 2.57 -21.59 -26.93
C ALA A 57 2.97 -20.36 -27.77
N ASP A 58 3.31 -19.24 -27.12
CA ASP A 58 3.64 -17.94 -27.72
C ASP A 58 2.57 -17.46 -28.73
N ARG A 59 1.30 -17.70 -28.42
CA ARG A 59 0.14 -17.31 -29.27
C ARG A 59 -1.15 -17.16 -28.51
N GLU A 60 -2.09 -16.53 -29.16
CA GLU A 60 -3.49 -16.51 -28.71
C GLU A 60 -4.16 -17.88 -28.92
N ILE A 61 -4.93 -18.30 -27.94
CA ILE A 61 -5.72 -19.53 -27.96
C ILE A 61 -7.17 -19.23 -27.66
N THR A 62 -8.05 -20.11 -28.12
CA THR A 62 -9.49 -20.03 -27.82
C THR A 62 -9.76 -20.40 -26.36
N TYR A 63 -10.94 -20.00 -25.86
CA TYR A 63 -11.38 -20.37 -24.51
C TYR A 63 -11.43 -21.90 -24.32
N ASP A 64 -11.94 -22.63 -25.29
CA ASP A 64 -12.05 -24.10 -25.22
C ASP A 64 -10.65 -24.75 -25.14
N THR A 65 -9.72 -24.33 -25.99
CA THR A 65 -8.33 -24.79 -25.93
C THR A 65 -7.70 -24.48 -24.57
N PHE A 66 -7.92 -23.28 -24.03
CA PHE A 66 -7.44 -22.89 -22.71
C PHE A 66 -7.97 -23.81 -21.62
N ILE A 67 -9.28 -24.10 -21.61
CA ILE A 67 -9.90 -24.98 -20.63
C ILE A 67 -9.35 -26.41 -20.73
N GLU A 68 -9.14 -26.92 -21.93
CA GLU A 68 -8.53 -28.26 -22.14
C GLU A 68 -7.09 -28.32 -21.59
N VAL A 69 -6.26 -27.31 -21.91
CA VAL A 69 -4.87 -27.26 -21.42
C VAL A 69 -4.85 -27.10 -19.90
N LEU A 70 -5.67 -26.21 -19.34
CA LEU A 70 -5.79 -26.00 -17.90
C LEU A 70 -6.16 -27.28 -17.17
N LYS A 71 -7.23 -27.98 -17.65
CA LYS A 71 -7.70 -29.24 -17.06
C LYS A 71 -6.61 -30.31 -17.06
N ARG A 72 -5.94 -30.50 -18.21
CA ARG A 72 -4.82 -31.47 -18.34
C ARG A 72 -3.67 -31.12 -17.40
N SER A 73 -3.22 -29.87 -17.41
CA SER A 73 -2.08 -29.44 -16.59
C SER A 73 -2.36 -29.59 -15.10
N LEU A 74 -3.58 -29.26 -14.63
CA LEU A 74 -3.96 -29.47 -13.23
C LEU A 74 -4.02 -30.96 -12.88
N ALA A 75 -4.55 -31.83 -13.77
CA ALA A 75 -4.57 -33.29 -13.57
C ALA A 75 -3.16 -33.89 -13.50
N ASP A 76 -2.21 -33.34 -14.28
CA ASP A 76 -0.79 -33.73 -14.29
C ASP A 76 -0.01 -33.19 -13.07
N GLY A 77 -0.64 -32.45 -12.16
CA GLY A 77 -0.01 -31.90 -10.97
C GLY A 77 0.85 -30.66 -11.21
N LYS A 78 0.71 -30.01 -12.37
CA LYS A 78 1.46 -28.80 -12.74
C LYS A 78 0.96 -27.55 -12.00
N THR A 79 1.82 -26.51 -11.97
CA THR A 79 1.47 -25.18 -11.51
C THR A 79 1.06 -24.31 -12.70
N VAL A 80 -0.17 -23.82 -12.68
CA VAL A 80 -0.77 -23.00 -13.73
C VAL A 80 -1.10 -21.62 -13.20
N THR A 81 -0.72 -20.58 -13.93
CA THR A 81 -1.07 -19.18 -13.62
C THR A 81 -2.05 -18.63 -14.65
N VAL A 82 -3.11 -17.96 -14.18
CA VAL A 82 -4.07 -17.24 -15.03
C VAL A 82 -4.11 -15.78 -14.57
N ASP A 83 -3.49 -14.91 -15.34
CA ASP A 83 -3.45 -13.47 -15.05
C ASP A 83 -4.65 -12.73 -15.68
N GLU A 84 -5.16 -11.74 -14.96
CA GLU A 84 -6.36 -10.97 -15.29
C GLU A 84 -7.60 -11.86 -15.49
N PHE A 85 -7.69 -12.97 -14.75
CA PHE A 85 -8.74 -13.98 -14.87
C PHE A 85 -10.16 -13.43 -14.68
N HIS A 86 -10.31 -12.28 -14.02
CA HIS A 86 -11.59 -11.61 -13.82
C HIS A 86 -12.31 -11.22 -15.13
N ARG A 87 -11.58 -11.27 -16.26
CA ARG A 87 -12.14 -11.05 -17.60
C ARG A 87 -12.84 -12.28 -18.17
N LEU A 88 -12.62 -13.46 -17.56
CA LEU A 88 -13.34 -14.68 -17.89
C LEU A 88 -14.77 -14.63 -17.30
N GLY A 89 -15.71 -15.26 -17.96
CA GLY A 89 -17.11 -15.30 -17.54
C GLY A 89 -17.37 -16.28 -16.39
N ASP A 90 -18.63 -16.32 -15.93
CA ASP A 90 -19.08 -17.16 -14.82
C ASP A 90 -18.86 -18.67 -15.08
N SER A 91 -18.90 -19.12 -16.34
CA SER A 91 -18.57 -20.49 -16.74
C SER A 91 -17.17 -20.96 -16.31
N PHE A 92 -16.21 -20.03 -16.19
CA PHE A 92 -14.89 -20.35 -15.68
C PHE A 92 -14.92 -20.69 -14.17
N PHE A 93 -15.77 -20.02 -13.42
CA PHE A 93 -15.93 -20.31 -11.98
C PHE A 93 -16.63 -21.64 -11.74
N ASP A 94 -17.64 -21.97 -12.55
CA ASP A 94 -18.29 -23.27 -12.52
C ASP A 94 -17.30 -24.39 -12.86
N PHE A 95 -16.48 -24.19 -13.90
CA PHE A 95 -15.40 -25.12 -14.25
C PHE A 95 -14.44 -25.36 -13.08
N LEU A 96 -13.98 -24.31 -12.38
CA LEU A 96 -13.09 -24.45 -11.23
C LEU A 96 -13.70 -25.25 -10.07
N HIS A 97 -15.01 -25.17 -9.89
CA HIS A 97 -15.71 -25.90 -8.84
C HIS A 97 -15.60 -27.42 -9.05
N PHE A 98 -15.71 -27.90 -10.30
CA PHE A 98 -15.67 -29.31 -10.67
C PHE A 98 -14.29 -29.85 -11.06
N THR A 99 -13.28 -28.98 -11.18
CA THR A 99 -11.94 -29.37 -11.62
C THR A 99 -11.17 -30.11 -10.52
N ASP A 100 -10.37 -31.10 -10.94
CA ASP A 100 -9.43 -31.78 -10.07
C ASP A 100 -8.40 -30.80 -9.48
N LYS A 101 -8.12 -30.94 -8.19
CA LYS A 101 -7.24 -30.07 -7.40
C LYS A 101 -5.86 -30.68 -7.16
N LYS A 102 -5.41 -31.59 -8.00
CA LYS A 102 -4.10 -32.22 -7.89
C LYS A 102 -2.98 -31.25 -8.21
N GLY A 103 -3.14 -30.44 -9.24
CA GLY A 103 -2.22 -29.36 -9.59
C GLY A 103 -2.46 -28.07 -8.82
N LYS A 104 -1.56 -27.13 -8.95
CA LYS A 104 -1.61 -25.81 -8.33
C LYS A 104 -2.14 -24.75 -9.29
N LEU A 105 -3.13 -23.99 -8.89
CA LEU A 105 -3.67 -22.87 -9.66
C LEU A 105 -3.37 -21.55 -8.95
N ILE A 106 -2.82 -20.59 -9.70
CA ILE A 106 -2.57 -19.22 -9.26
C ILE A 106 -3.42 -18.29 -10.13
N LEU A 107 -4.39 -17.62 -9.52
CA LEU A 107 -5.22 -16.62 -10.17
C LEU A 107 -4.73 -15.23 -9.80
N ILE A 108 -4.53 -14.35 -10.79
CA ILE A 108 -4.13 -12.95 -10.55
C ILE A 108 -5.23 -12.01 -11.01
N SER A 109 -5.55 -11.01 -10.18
CA SER A 109 -6.48 -9.95 -10.53
C SER A 109 -6.01 -8.58 -10.05
N SER A 110 -6.23 -7.57 -10.89
CA SER A 110 -6.01 -6.16 -10.57
C SER A 110 -7.28 -5.45 -10.08
N THR A 111 -8.45 -6.11 -10.10
CA THR A 111 -9.71 -5.58 -9.64
C THR A 111 -10.09 -6.16 -8.29
N LEU A 112 -10.18 -5.28 -7.29
CA LEU A 112 -10.53 -5.68 -5.91
C LEU A 112 -12.03 -5.96 -5.72
N PHE A 113 -12.88 -5.43 -6.61
CA PHE A 113 -14.32 -5.68 -6.58
C PHE A 113 -14.64 -7.16 -6.85
N LEU A 114 -13.97 -7.76 -7.83
CA LEU A 114 -14.17 -9.17 -8.15
C LEU A 114 -13.65 -10.09 -7.04
N SER A 115 -12.56 -9.71 -6.35
CA SER A 115 -12.09 -10.46 -5.19
C SER A 115 -13.13 -10.51 -4.09
N LYS A 116 -13.86 -9.41 -3.82
CA LYS A 116 -14.98 -9.42 -2.87
C LYS A 116 -16.13 -10.33 -3.33
N LYS A 117 -16.48 -10.32 -4.63
CA LYS A 117 -17.51 -11.21 -5.20
C LYS A 117 -17.12 -12.68 -5.06
N LEU A 118 -15.85 -13.02 -5.33
CA LEU A 118 -15.34 -14.38 -5.22
C LEU A 118 -15.24 -14.89 -3.78
N LEU A 119 -15.00 -13.99 -2.84
CA LEU A 119 -14.86 -14.27 -1.42
C LEU A 119 -16.15 -14.05 -0.62
N SER A 120 -17.24 -13.69 -1.31
CA SER A 120 -18.56 -13.56 -0.68
C SER A 120 -19.07 -14.91 -0.18
N SER A 121 -19.92 -14.86 0.85
CA SER A 121 -20.53 -16.06 1.44
C SER A 121 -21.29 -16.95 0.46
N ASN A 122 -21.70 -16.41 -0.67
CA ASN A 122 -22.43 -17.12 -1.72
C ASN A 122 -21.53 -17.60 -2.88
N SER A 123 -20.23 -17.42 -2.79
CA SER A 123 -19.31 -17.86 -3.86
C SER A 123 -19.08 -19.36 -3.80
N PRO A 124 -19.24 -20.09 -4.92
CA PRO A 124 -18.89 -21.51 -4.99
C PRO A 124 -17.41 -21.78 -4.77
N LEU A 125 -16.57 -20.76 -4.87
CA LEU A 125 -15.11 -20.84 -4.72
C LEU A 125 -14.62 -20.51 -3.29
N LEU A 126 -15.55 -20.21 -2.38
CA LEU A 126 -15.19 -19.85 -1.00
C LEU A 126 -14.38 -20.99 -0.34
N GLY A 127 -13.22 -20.64 0.19
CA GLY A 127 -12.31 -21.57 0.87
C GLY A 127 -11.41 -22.42 -0.04
N LEU A 128 -11.57 -22.37 -1.38
CA LEU A 128 -10.68 -23.07 -2.31
C LEU A 128 -9.30 -22.42 -2.43
N PHE A 129 -9.23 -21.11 -2.26
CA PHE A 129 -8.02 -20.32 -2.44
C PHE A 129 -7.42 -19.87 -1.12
N LYS A 130 -6.08 -19.80 -1.08
CA LYS A 130 -5.36 -18.93 -0.15
C LYS A 130 -5.30 -17.53 -0.78
N GLU A 131 -5.77 -16.54 -0.05
CA GLU A 131 -5.73 -15.15 -0.46
C GLU A 131 -4.37 -14.54 -0.17
N VAL A 132 -3.77 -13.90 -1.19
CA VAL A 132 -2.50 -13.18 -1.09
C VAL A 132 -2.68 -11.76 -1.62
N PRO A 133 -2.97 -10.80 -0.74
CA PRO A 133 -3.10 -9.40 -1.13
C PRO A 133 -1.72 -8.78 -1.39
N ILE A 134 -1.52 -8.21 -2.58
CA ILE A 134 -0.27 -7.52 -2.94
C ILE A 134 -0.46 -6.01 -2.89
N GLY A 135 0.04 -5.42 -1.82
CA GLY A 135 0.08 -3.98 -1.60
C GLY A 135 1.40 -3.32 -2.03
N LEU A 136 1.77 -2.24 -1.33
CA LEU A 136 3.09 -1.65 -1.45
C LEU A 136 4.16 -2.64 -0.97
N ILE A 137 5.38 -2.50 -1.49
CA ILE A 137 6.53 -3.27 -0.98
C ILE A 137 6.79 -2.85 0.47
N SER A 138 7.19 -3.81 1.32
CA SER A 138 7.54 -3.48 2.69
C SER A 138 8.71 -2.51 2.74
N LEU A 139 8.70 -1.55 3.67
CA LEU A 139 9.82 -0.62 3.82
C LEU A 139 11.13 -1.36 4.15
N ALA A 140 11.04 -2.46 4.88
CA ALA A 140 12.19 -3.30 5.21
C ALA A 140 12.85 -3.91 3.95
N ASP A 141 12.06 -4.44 3.01
CA ASP A 141 12.59 -5.03 1.79
C ASP A 141 13.17 -3.96 0.86
N CYS A 142 12.54 -2.78 0.78
CA CYS A 142 13.11 -1.64 0.07
C CYS A 142 14.47 -1.21 0.65
N LEU A 143 14.58 -1.10 1.97
CA LEU A 143 15.85 -0.77 2.64
C LEU A 143 16.92 -1.84 2.39
N LYS A 144 16.57 -3.14 2.45
CA LYS A 144 17.49 -4.24 2.12
C LYS A 144 18.05 -4.11 0.71
N ALA A 145 17.19 -3.81 -0.26
CA ALA A 145 17.57 -3.71 -1.68
C ALA A 145 18.60 -2.61 -1.96
N ILE A 146 18.56 -1.50 -1.19
CA ILE A 146 19.45 -0.35 -1.42
C ILE A 146 20.54 -0.16 -0.36
N LYS A 147 20.56 -0.93 0.72
CA LYS A 147 21.50 -0.80 1.84
C LYS A 147 22.98 -0.82 1.43
N LYS A 148 23.34 -1.60 0.41
CA LYS A 148 24.73 -1.77 -0.06
C LYS A 148 25.23 -0.63 -0.94
N LYS A 149 24.42 0.39 -1.24
CA LYS A 149 24.75 1.47 -2.19
C LYS A 149 25.50 2.66 -1.57
N GLY A 150 25.80 2.64 -0.27
CA GLY A 150 26.54 3.71 0.40
C GLY A 150 25.78 5.04 0.54
N ILE A 151 24.45 4.99 0.40
CA ILE A 151 23.58 6.17 0.47
C ILE A 151 23.47 6.64 1.94
N PRO A 152 23.53 7.96 2.24
CA PRO A 152 23.31 8.48 3.58
C PRO A 152 21.94 8.06 4.14
N ASN A 153 21.87 7.77 5.44
CA ASN A 153 20.69 7.21 6.11
C ASN A 153 19.39 7.95 5.80
N LYS A 154 19.41 9.29 5.83
CA LYS A 154 18.25 10.12 5.53
C LYS A 154 17.76 9.90 4.10
N GLN A 155 18.64 9.99 3.13
CA GLN A 155 18.33 9.78 1.72
C GLN A 155 17.90 8.33 1.46
N MET A 156 18.56 7.38 2.09
CA MET A 156 18.24 5.96 1.96
C MET A 156 16.82 5.66 2.43
N LEU A 157 16.36 6.23 3.54
CA LEU A 157 14.97 6.04 3.99
C LEU A 157 13.96 6.69 3.05
N GLU A 158 14.20 7.93 2.63
CA GLU A 158 13.32 8.61 1.68
C GLU A 158 13.25 7.88 0.33
N LEU A 159 14.36 7.37 -0.21
CA LEU A 159 14.38 6.51 -1.41
C LEU A 159 13.67 5.16 -1.18
N ALA A 160 13.86 4.54 -0.02
CA ALA A 160 13.17 3.30 0.29
C ALA A 160 11.65 3.49 0.34
N ILE A 161 11.17 4.62 0.88
CA ILE A 161 9.75 4.99 0.88
C ILE A 161 9.23 5.15 -0.57
N LEU A 162 10.01 5.74 -1.46
CA LEU A 162 9.67 5.85 -2.88
C LEU A 162 9.55 4.48 -3.53
N LEU A 163 10.53 3.60 -3.32
CA LEU A 163 10.60 2.26 -3.89
C LEU A 163 9.49 1.31 -3.40
N ARG A 164 8.74 1.67 -2.36
CA ARG A 164 7.55 0.90 -1.97
C ARG A 164 6.52 0.79 -3.10
N GLU A 165 6.52 1.77 -4.01
CA GLU A 165 5.74 1.75 -5.24
C GLU A 165 6.55 1.13 -6.38
N PRO A 166 6.28 -0.08 -6.87
CA PRO A 166 7.06 -0.70 -7.94
C PRO A 166 7.17 0.14 -9.21
N ILE A 167 6.14 0.93 -9.51
CA ILE A 167 6.13 1.83 -10.67
C ILE A 167 7.24 2.89 -10.63
N THR A 168 7.82 3.16 -9.45
CA THR A 168 8.88 4.16 -9.28
C THR A 168 10.28 3.59 -9.47
N SER A 169 10.41 2.26 -9.62
CA SER A 169 11.71 1.59 -9.71
C SER A 169 12.60 2.11 -10.85
N ASP A 170 11.98 2.57 -11.95
CA ASP A 170 12.69 3.11 -13.11
C ASP A 170 13.25 4.51 -12.86
N TYR A 171 12.68 5.26 -11.91
CA TYR A 171 13.13 6.60 -11.52
C TYR A 171 14.24 6.57 -10.45
N PHE A 172 14.60 5.37 -9.97
CA PHE A 172 15.62 5.27 -8.93
C PHE A 172 16.98 5.76 -9.42
N ASP A 173 17.49 6.77 -8.74
CA ASP A 173 18.84 7.31 -8.92
C ASP A 173 19.48 7.55 -7.53
N GLU A 174 20.56 6.82 -7.22
CA GLU A 174 21.28 6.92 -5.94
C GLU A 174 22.06 8.25 -5.77
N LYS A 175 22.27 8.98 -6.87
CA LYS A 175 23.00 10.26 -6.89
C LYS A 175 22.08 11.47 -6.79
N LYS A 176 20.80 11.29 -7.10
CA LYS A 176 19.80 12.37 -7.09
C LYS A 176 19.19 12.51 -5.69
N ASP A 177 18.86 13.74 -5.30
CA ASP A 177 18.10 13.96 -4.07
C ASP A 177 16.74 13.22 -4.16
N PRO A 178 16.36 12.39 -3.18
CA PRO A 178 15.11 11.65 -3.22
C PRO A 178 13.88 12.52 -3.46
N ARG A 179 13.88 13.73 -2.93
CA ARG A 179 12.74 14.64 -3.04
C ARG A 179 12.62 15.25 -4.43
N ASP A 180 13.76 15.41 -5.17
CA ASP A 180 13.72 15.77 -6.58
C ASP A 180 13.15 14.62 -7.40
N VAL A 181 13.51 13.36 -7.08
CA VAL A 181 12.90 12.18 -7.73
C VAL A 181 11.40 12.13 -7.49
N PHE A 182 10.92 12.38 -6.27
CA PHE A 182 9.48 12.49 -5.99
C PHE A 182 8.82 13.59 -6.84
N SER A 183 9.48 14.75 -6.96
CA SER A 183 8.95 15.88 -7.72
C SER A 183 8.82 15.56 -9.19
N ASP A 184 9.85 14.96 -9.80
CA ASP A 184 9.83 14.52 -11.21
C ASP A 184 8.70 13.53 -11.48
N ILE A 185 8.49 12.56 -10.56
CA ILE A 185 7.42 11.57 -10.71
C ILE A 185 6.06 12.23 -10.64
N ILE A 186 5.82 13.14 -9.70
CA ILE A 186 4.54 13.84 -9.56
C ILE A 186 4.28 14.69 -10.82
N GLU A 187 5.26 15.46 -11.29
CA GLU A 187 5.14 16.26 -12.50
C GLU A 187 4.82 15.42 -13.74
N GLY A 188 5.55 14.33 -13.92
CA GLY A 188 5.33 13.38 -15.03
C GLY A 188 4.07 12.53 -14.91
N SER A 189 3.38 12.53 -13.75
CA SER A 189 2.27 11.61 -13.45
C SER A 189 0.95 12.30 -13.10
N ILE A 190 0.81 13.59 -13.36
CA ILE A 190 -0.39 14.39 -13.04
C ILE A 190 -1.68 13.74 -13.59
N ARG A 191 -1.62 13.15 -14.79
CA ARG A 191 -2.76 12.43 -15.38
C ARG A 191 -2.80 10.94 -15.04
N THR A 192 -1.65 10.36 -14.75
CA THR A 192 -1.53 8.91 -14.52
C THR A 192 -2.04 8.52 -13.13
N ILE A 193 -1.76 9.32 -12.10
CA ILE A 193 -2.16 8.99 -10.72
C ILE A 193 -3.69 8.91 -10.57
N PRO A 194 -4.49 9.90 -11.03
CA PRO A 194 -5.95 9.77 -11.00
C PRO A 194 -6.47 8.60 -11.82
N ALA A 195 -5.86 8.34 -13.00
CA ALA A 195 -6.26 7.22 -13.84
C ALA A 195 -6.04 5.86 -13.16
N LEU A 196 -4.93 5.68 -12.42
CA LEU A 196 -4.68 4.45 -11.66
C LEU A 196 -5.73 4.21 -10.57
N ILE A 197 -6.27 5.27 -9.98
CA ILE A 197 -7.37 5.17 -9.01
C ILE A 197 -8.70 4.94 -9.73
N GLY A 198 -8.96 5.66 -10.82
CA GLY A 198 -10.18 5.52 -11.61
C GLY A 198 -10.39 4.11 -12.16
N GLU A 199 -9.31 3.39 -12.48
CA GLU A 199 -9.39 2.00 -12.95
C GLU A 199 -9.79 0.97 -11.87
N ILE A 200 -9.78 1.35 -10.60
CA ILE A 200 -10.21 0.49 -9.49
C ILE A 200 -11.74 0.44 -9.41
N PHE A 201 -12.41 1.50 -9.88
CA PHE A 201 -13.86 1.62 -9.85
C PHE A 201 -14.52 0.95 -11.08
N THR A 202 -15.62 0.28 -10.85
CA THR A 202 -16.49 -0.23 -11.93
C THR A 202 -17.23 0.92 -12.64
N GLU A 203 -17.82 0.65 -13.80
CA GLU A 203 -18.61 1.68 -14.52
C GLU A 203 -19.76 2.24 -13.67
N GLU A 204 -20.39 1.40 -12.85
CA GLU A 204 -21.46 1.81 -11.92
C GLU A 204 -20.92 2.72 -10.81
N GLU A 205 -19.68 2.50 -10.36
CA GLU A 205 -19.03 3.31 -9.33
C GLU A 205 -18.42 4.59 -9.88
N ARG A 206 -18.24 4.72 -11.20
CA ARG A 206 -17.73 5.96 -11.85
C ARG A 206 -18.64 7.17 -11.61
N GLN A 207 -19.95 6.96 -11.44
CA GLN A 207 -20.86 8.05 -11.09
C GLN A 207 -20.58 8.64 -9.70
N THR A 208 -19.95 7.86 -8.84
CA THR A 208 -19.55 8.27 -7.49
C THR A 208 -18.07 8.64 -7.36
N SER A 209 -17.33 8.67 -8.48
CA SER A 209 -15.88 8.94 -8.49
C SER A 209 -15.52 10.27 -7.85
N ALA A 210 -16.34 11.31 -8.03
CA ALA A 210 -16.13 12.62 -7.42
C ALA A 210 -16.14 12.59 -5.88
N VAL A 211 -16.96 11.71 -5.27
CA VAL A 211 -17.00 11.52 -3.81
C VAL A 211 -15.70 10.84 -3.34
N TYR A 212 -15.26 9.78 -4.04
CA TYR A 212 -14.02 9.10 -3.72
C TYR A 212 -12.81 10.03 -3.82
N GLU A 213 -12.69 10.80 -4.91
CA GLU A 213 -11.62 11.78 -5.08
C GLU A 213 -11.69 12.88 -4.02
N GLY A 214 -12.89 13.37 -3.70
CA GLY A 214 -13.10 14.32 -2.62
C GLY A 214 -12.61 13.81 -1.27
N ILE A 215 -12.85 12.53 -0.94
CA ILE A 215 -12.34 11.89 0.28
C ILE A 215 -10.80 11.85 0.25
N LEU A 216 -10.20 11.46 -0.86
CA LEU A 216 -8.74 11.38 -0.99
C LEU A 216 -8.08 12.76 -0.84
N ARG A 217 -8.64 13.80 -1.45
CA ARG A 217 -8.21 15.19 -1.28
C ARG A 217 -8.34 15.66 0.16
N ALA A 218 -9.49 15.39 0.81
CA ALA A 218 -9.73 15.75 2.22
C ALA A 218 -8.69 15.13 3.15
N ILE A 219 -8.41 13.82 3.00
CA ILE A 219 -7.41 13.10 3.80
C ILE A 219 -6.01 13.65 3.56
N ALA A 220 -5.64 13.90 2.30
CA ALA A 220 -4.35 14.48 1.94
C ALA A 220 -4.19 15.89 2.56
N GLY A 221 -5.26 16.69 2.57
CA GLY A 221 -5.33 18.02 3.19
C GLY A 221 -5.37 18.02 4.73
N GLY A 222 -5.29 16.84 5.38
CA GLY A 222 -5.23 16.72 6.83
C GLY A 222 -6.56 16.50 7.54
N LYS A 223 -7.68 16.39 6.81
CA LYS A 223 -8.99 16.01 7.37
C LYS A 223 -9.05 14.49 7.44
N ILE A 224 -8.62 13.93 8.56
CA ILE A 224 -8.37 12.50 8.69
C ILE A 224 -9.43 11.74 9.49
N VAL A 225 -10.42 12.44 10.04
CA VAL A 225 -11.54 11.86 10.80
C VAL A 225 -12.80 11.91 9.96
N SER A 226 -13.65 10.88 10.05
CA SER A 226 -14.85 10.77 9.21
C SER A 226 -15.78 11.99 9.28
N GLY A 227 -15.93 12.61 10.44
CA GLY A 227 -16.70 13.86 10.59
C GLY A 227 -16.11 15.02 9.79
N GLU A 228 -14.79 15.25 9.91
CA GLU A 228 -14.09 16.32 9.19
C GLU A 228 -14.15 16.11 7.66
N ILE A 229 -14.01 14.82 7.24
CA ILE A 229 -14.12 14.44 5.81
C ILE A 229 -15.54 14.74 5.32
N ALA A 230 -16.58 14.33 6.07
CA ALA A 230 -17.97 14.56 5.68
C ALA A 230 -18.27 16.06 5.55
N SER A 231 -17.90 16.87 6.55
CA SER A 231 -18.09 18.33 6.52
C SER A 231 -17.38 18.99 5.34
N HIS A 232 -16.17 18.50 4.98
CA HIS A 232 -15.44 18.97 3.80
C HIS A 232 -16.18 18.64 2.50
N LEU A 233 -16.68 17.40 2.35
CA LEU A 233 -17.42 16.99 1.15
C LEU A 233 -18.76 17.72 1.04
N PHE A 234 -19.46 17.90 2.17
CA PHE A 234 -20.71 18.65 2.20
C PHE A 234 -20.52 20.10 1.76
N SER A 235 -19.50 20.79 2.26
CA SER A 235 -19.19 22.17 1.87
C SER A 235 -18.91 22.30 0.35
N ARG A 236 -18.45 21.22 -0.30
CA ARG A 236 -18.22 21.14 -1.74
C ARG A 236 -19.41 20.57 -2.53
N LYS A 237 -20.53 20.34 -1.87
CA LYS A 237 -21.76 19.76 -2.48
C LYS A 237 -21.55 18.37 -3.11
N LEU A 238 -20.59 17.61 -2.61
CA LEU A 238 -20.32 16.24 -3.06
C LEU A 238 -21.20 15.20 -2.37
N ILE A 239 -21.74 15.54 -1.18
CA ILE A 239 -22.70 14.72 -0.45
C ILE A 239 -23.89 15.58 -0.01
N PRO A 240 -25.09 14.98 0.15
CA PRO A 240 -26.32 15.73 0.42
C PRO A 240 -26.49 16.20 1.86
N LYS A 241 -25.72 15.61 2.81
CA LYS A 241 -25.82 15.92 4.26
C LYS A 241 -24.43 15.96 4.88
N ASP A 242 -24.25 16.87 5.86
CA ASP A 242 -23.06 16.91 6.72
C ASP A 242 -23.19 15.83 7.81
N ASP A 243 -23.02 14.58 7.41
CA ASP A 243 -23.17 13.41 8.27
C ASP A 243 -22.10 12.37 7.91
N PRO A 244 -21.26 11.94 8.87
CA PRO A 244 -20.27 10.88 8.65
C PRO A 244 -20.85 9.57 8.12
N SER A 245 -22.15 9.27 8.38
CA SER A 245 -22.80 8.06 7.89
C SER A 245 -22.88 8.03 6.35
N ALA A 246 -22.99 9.19 5.71
CA ALA A 246 -23.07 9.32 4.25
C ALA A 246 -21.81 8.85 3.52
N ILE A 247 -20.66 8.79 4.22
CA ILE A 247 -19.37 8.43 3.60
C ILE A 247 -18.80 7.10 4.09
N GLN A 248 -19.45 6.40 5.03
CA GLN A 248 -18.90 5.17 5.61
C GLN A 248 -18.66 4.07 4.58
N GLN A 249 -19.57 3.89 3.62
CA GLN A 249 -19.42 2.91 2.56
C GLN A 249 -18.23 3.25 1.66
N TYR A 250 -18.05 4.52 1.30
CA TYR A 250 -16.91 4.98 0.49
C TYR A 250 -15.58 4.78 1.22
N LEU A 251 -15.51 5.14 2.50
CA LEU A 251 -14.32 4.89 3.33
C LEU A 251 -14.02 3.39 3.43
N GLY A 252 -15.04 2.57 3.68
CA GLY A 252 -14.92 1.11 3.73
C GLY A 252 -14.38 0.53 2.40
N ASN A 253 -14.86 1.02 1.27
CA ASN A 253 -14.39 0.61 -0.05
C ASN A 253 -12.92 1.02 -0.24
N LEU A 254 -12.55 2.28 0.00
CA LEU A 254 -11.16 2.75 -0.13
C LEU A 254 -10.18 1.99 0.76
N VAL A 255 -10.58 1.63 1.99
CA VAL A 255 -9.79 0.77 2.88
C VAL A 255 -9.63 -0.62 2.28
N SER A 256 -10.71 -1.23 1.82
CA SER A 256 -10.67 -2.57 1.23
C SER A 256 -9.93 -2.62 -0.11
N PHE A 257 -9.86 -1.50 -0.85
CA PHE A 257 -9.07 -1.36 -2.06
C PHE A 257 -7.57 -1.10 -1.79
N GLY A 258 -7.18 -0.95 -0.52
CA GLY A 258 -5.79 -0.66 -0.17
C GLY A 258 -5.31 0.73 -0.64
N ILE A 259 -6.22 1.70 -0.77
CA ILE A 259 -5.91 3.09 -1.12
C ILE A 259 -5.62 3.92 0.12
N ILE A 260 -6.47 3.76 1.12
CA ILE A 260 -6.31 4.35 2.45
C ILE A 260 -6.28 3.26 3.51
N LYS A 261 -5.72 3.55 4.66
CA LYS A 261 -5.81 2.72 5.86
C LYS A 261 -6.56 3.43 6.97
N ARG A 262 -7.24 2.64 7.79
CA ARG A 262 -7.90 3.08 9.03
C ARG A 262 -7.01 2.70 10.19
N ILE A 263 -6.69 3.66 11.04
CA ILE A 263 -5.80 3.51 12.20
C ILE A 263 -6.56 3.87 13.46
N ASP A 264 -6.48 3.05 14.49
CA ASP A 264 -7.09 3.31 15.79
C ASP A 264 -6.39 4.47 16.51
N VAL A 265 -7.17 5.31 17.19
CA VAL A 265 -6.64 6.30 18.13
C VAL A 265 -6.68 5.71 19.53
N PHE A 266 -5.50 5.46 20.11
CA PHE A 266 -5.39 4.85 21.44
C PHE A 266 -6.17 5.63 22.50
N GLY A 267 -6.91 4.89 23.33
CA GLY A 267 -7.71 5.48 24.41
C GLY A 267 -8.97 6.22 23.96
N LYS A 268 -9.30 6.22 22.66
CA LYS A 268 -10.51 6.86 22.12
C LYS A 268 -11.27 5.88 21.24
N ASN A 269 -12.58 5.99 21.20
CA ASN A 269 -13.42 5.27 20.22
C ASN A 269 -13.47 6.09 18.90
N LYS A 270 -12.30 6.22 18.27
CA LYS A 270 -12.09 7.07 17.09
C LYS A 270 -11.07 6.42 16.17
N PHE A 271 -11.23 6.61 14.87
CA PHE A 271 -10.29 6.20 13.84
C PHE A 271 -9.79 7.41 13.08
N VAL A 272 -8.56 7.30 12.56
CA VAL A 272 -8.02 8.21 11.56
C VAL A 272 -7.76 7.46 10.26
N TYR A 273 -7.97 8.16 9.14
CA TYR A 273 -7.77 7.64 7.81
C TYR A 273 -6.52 8.27 7.19
N LYS A 274 -5.66 7.45 6.59
CA LYS A 274 -4.42 7.92 5.97
C LYS A 274 -4.20 7.24 4.62
N HIS A 275 -3.61 7.95 3.68
CA HIS A 275 -3.16 7.36 2.43
C HIS A 275 -2.12 6.26 2.70
N ILE A 276 -2.22 5.13 1.99
CA ILE A 276 -1.20 4.09 2.01
C ILE A 276 -0.02 4.51 1.13
N SER A 277 -0.32 5.04 -0.07
CA SER A 277 0.68 5.46 -1.05
C SER A 277 1.22 6.86 -0.77
N PRO A 278 2.54 7.03 -0.60
CA PRO A 278 3.16 8.34 -0.51
C PRO A 278 2.91 9.22 -1.75
N LEU A 279 2.96 8.63 -2.96
CA LEU A 279 2.70 9.35 -4.20
C LEU A 279 1.27 9.88 -4.27
N PHE A 280 0.29 9.06 -3.92
CA PHE A 280 -1.11 9.49 -3.91
C PHE A 280 -1.33 10.62 -2.89
N ARG A 281 -0.70 10.53 -1.72
CA ARG A 281 -0.78 11.58 -0.71
C ARG A 281 -0.23 12.91 -1.23
N ILE A 282 0.97 12.91 -1.83
CA ILE A 282 1.59 14.12 -2.36
C ILE A 282 0.72 14.70 -3.48
N PHE A 283 0.29 13.86 -4.43
CA PHE A 283 -0.55 14.28 -5.55
C PHE A 283 -1.86 14.93 -5.09
N TYR A 284 -2.65 14.24 -4.25
CA TYR A 284 -3.95 14.76 -3.80
C TYR A 284 -3.81 15.99 -2.89
N TYR A 285 -2.73 16.09 -2.14
CA TYR A 285 -2.44 17.30 -1.38
C TYR A 285 -2.11 18.47 -2.31
N ALA A 286 -1.26 18.25 -3.28
CA ALA A 286 -0.89 19.26 -4.25
C ALA A 286 -2.09 19.71 -5.09
N ASP A 287 -2.94 18.77 -5.46
CA ASP A 287 -4.14 19.06 -6.24
C ASP A 287 -5.20 19.82 -5.42
N GLU A 288 -5.42 19.40 -4.15
CA GLU A 288 -6.34 20.09 -3.24
C GLU A 288 -5.92 21.53 -2.92
N LYS A 289 -4.62 21.76 -2.72
CA LYS A 289 -4.11 23.05 -2.24
C LYS A 289 -3.73 23.99 -3.37
N TYR A 290 -3.30 23.45 -4.52
CA TYR A 290 -2.67 24.22 -5.59
C TYR A 290 -3.27 23.96 -6.98
N ASN A 291 -4.29 23.09 -7.11
CA ASN A 291 -4.96 22.75 -8.38
C ASN A 291 -3.97 22.33 -9.49
N ILE A 292 -3.03 21.44 -9.17
CA ILE A 292 -1.97 21.04 -10.11
C ILE A 292 -2.51 20.32 -11.35
N SER A 293 -3.72 19.73 -11.27
CA SER A 293 -4.37 19.07 -12.41
C SER A 293 -4.89 20.06 -13.44
N GLU A 294 -5.14 21.33 -13.07
CA GLU A 294 -5.81 22.34 -13.89
C GLU A 294 -4.87 23.45 -14.37
N ARG A 295 -3.66 23.52 -13.84
CA ARG A 295 -2.69 24.55 -14.20
C ARG A 295 -1.28 24.00 -14.36
N PRO A 296 -0.42 24.65 -15.17
CA PRO A 296 1.00 24.35 -15.17
C PRO A 296 1.61 24.61 -13.79
N VAL A 297 2.43 23.70 -13.31
CA VAL A 297 3.14 23.79 -12.04
C VAL A 297 4.62 23.57 -12.30
N GLY A 298 5.46 24.42 -11.76
CA GLY A 298 6.92 24.31 -11.93
C GLY A 298 7.54 23.34 -10.91
N GLU A 299 8.66 22.72 -11.31
CA GLU A 299 9.44 21.77 -10.48
C GLU A 299 9.69 22.29 -9.06
N LYS A 300 10.08 23.56 -8.90
CA LYS A 300 10.33 24.17 -7.57
C LYS A 300 9.10 24.21 -6.68
N GLU A 301 7.91 24.37 -7.26
CA GLU A 301 6.66 24.42 -6.52
C GLU A 301 6.30 23.01 -6.02
N ILE A 302 6.42 22.00 -6.88
CA ILE A 302 6.20 20.60 -6.50
C ILE A 302 7.24 20.18 -5.44
N ARG A 303 8.50 20.58 -5.60
CA ARG A 303 9.56 20.31 -4.61
C ARG A 303 9.22 20.91 -3.24
N GLY A 304 8.70 22.12 -3.18
CA GLY A 304 8.23 22.74 -1.94
C GLY A 304 7.13 21.94 -1.26
N ILE A 305 6.20 21.35 -2.03
CA ILE A 305 5.14 20.48 -1.53
C ILE A 305 5.71 19.17 -0.96
N VAL A 306 6.66 18.56 -1.68
CA VAL A 306 7.34 17.35 -1.21
C VAL A 306 8.09 17.62 0.09
N ASP A 307 8.80 18.75 0.18
CA ASP A 307 9.53 19.15 1.40
C ASP A 307 8.61 19.35 2.59
N GLU A 308 7.43 19.94 2.39
CA GLU A 308 6.42 20.13 3.43
C GLU A 308 5.83 18.80 3.94
N LEU A 309 5.57 17.85 3.03
CA LEU A 309 4.90 16.59 3.39
C LEU A 309 5.86 15.48 3.85
N MET A 310 7.12 15.53 3.45
CA MET A 310 8.07 14.45 3.70
C MET A 310 8.19 14.04 5.18
N PRO A 311 8.23 14.93 6.16
CA PRO A 311 8.26 14.52 7.57
C PRO A 311 7.09 13.63 7.95
N LYS A 312 5.86 14.01 7.58
CA LYS A 312 4.66 13.23 7.86
C LYS A 312 4.56 11.93 7.06
N ILE A 313 5.15 11.90 5.88
CA ILE A 313 5.26 10.67 5.09
C ILE A 313 6.21 9.69 5.78
N VAL A 314 7.33 10.19 6.29
CA VAL A 314 8.28 9.37 7.06
C VAL A 314 7.64 8.85 8.34
N GLU A 315 6.96 9.69 9.12
CA GLU A 315 6.23 9.28 10.34
C GLU A 315 5.31 8.09 10.05
N ASP A 316 4.47 8.19 9.01
CA ASP A 316 3.49 7.15 8.65
C ASP A 316 4.16 5.84 8.21
N ASN A 317 5.26 5.94 7.46
CA ASN A 317 6.00 4.76 6.98
C ASN A 317 6.82 4.11 8.09
N VAL A 318 7.44 4.89 8.98
CA VAL A 318 8.17 4.38 10.15
C VAL A 318 7.21 3.70 11.13
N ARG A 319 6.05 4.29 11.43
CA ARG A 319 5.04 3.66 12.29
C ARG A 319 4.59 2.31 11.75
N GLU A 320 4.25 2.23 10.46
CA GLU A 320 3.87 0.99 9.80
C GLU A 320 4.98 -0.06 9.86
N ALA A 321 6.21 0.32 9.54
CA ALA A 321 7.35 -0.59 9.57
C ALA A 321 7.67 -1.08 10.98
N LEU A 322 7.57 -0.23 11.99
CA LEU A 322 7.70 -0.65 13.40
C LEU A 322 6.60 -1.62 13.79
N ALA A 323 5.34 -1.35 13.41
CA ALA A 323 4.21 -2.25 13.70
C ALA A 323 4.43 -3.63 13.08
N GLN A 324 4.86 -3.69 11.81
CA GLN A 324 5.18 -4.94 11.11
C GLN A 324 6.34 -5.68 11.79
N ASN A 325 7.43 -4.97 12.13
CA ASN A 325 8.62 -5.57 12.74
C ASN A 325 8.35 -6.17 14.13
N TYR A 326 7.53 -5.51 14.93
CA TYR A 326 7.21 -6.00 16.28
C TYR A 326 5.98 -6.92 16.30
N GLY A 327 5.31 -7.15 15.17
CA GLY A 327 4.06 -7.92 15.13
C GLY A 327 2.95 -7.28 15.98
N LEU A 328 2.88 -5.94 16.00
CA LEU A 328 1.97 -5.16 16.83
C LEU A 328 0.90 -4.45 15.98
N VAL A 329 -0.21 -4.09 16.61
CA VAL A 329 -1.27 -3.33 15.97
C VAL A 329 -0.87 -1.86 15.88
N GLU A 330 -0.95 -1.28 14.68
CA GLU A 330 -0.69 0.13 14.42
C GLU A 330 -1.76 1.02 15.07
N SER A 331 -1.35 2.00 15.86
CA SER A 331 -2.22 3.00 16.45
C SER A 331 -1.48 4.34 16.58
N VAL A 332 -2.22 5.42 16.72
CA VAL A 332 -1.73 6.76 17.09
C VAL A 332 -2.30 7.16 18.46
N CYS A 333 -1.62 8.05 19.15
CA CYS A 333 -2.13 8.57 20.40
C CYS A 333 -2.21 10.10 20.33
N GLU A 334 -3.41 10.63 20.46
CA GLU A 334 -3.71 12.05 20.46
C GLU A 334 -4.34 12.45 21.81
N SER A 335 -3.78 13.41 22.49
CA SER A 335 -4.34 14.03 23.69
C SER A 335 -4.47 15.54 23.48
N LYS A 336 -5.05 16.25 24.43
CA LYS A 336 -5.09 17.72 24.41
C LYS A 336 -3.70 18.33 24.53
N ASP A 337 -2.80 17.64 25.27
CA ASP A 337 -1.50 18.17 25.69
C ASP A 337 -0.33 17.53 24.92
N TYR A 338 -0.56 16.46 24.17
CA TYR A 338 0.50 15.75 23.45
C TYR A 338 -0.06 14.88 22.33
N ASP A 339 0.78 14.65 21.34
CA ASP A 339 0.57 13.78 20.21
C ASP A 339 1.77 12.83 20.11
N ILE A 340 1.54 11.55 19.81
CA ILE A 340 2.56 10.53 19.66
C ILE A 340 2.41 9.86 18.31
N ASP A 341 3.47 9.90 17.49
CA ASP A 341 3.47 9.47 16.10
C ASP A 341 3.18 7.97 15.93
N ALA A 342 3.65 7.14 16.86
CA ALA A 342 3.39 5.70 16.88
C ALA A 342 3.09 5.20 18.29
N CYS A 343 1.93 4.58 18.46
CA CYS A 343 1.52 3.88 19.67
C CYS A 343 1.15 2.44 19.28
N LEU A 344 2.11 1.52 19.36
CA LEU A 344 1.93 0.15 18.88
C LEU A 344 1.38 -0.74 19.99
N LEU A 345 0.28 -1.42 19.70
CA LEU A 345 -0.52 -2.12 20.70
C LEU A 345 -0.35 -3.63 20.66
N LYS A 346 -0.23 -4.22 21.83
CA LYS A 346 -0.41 -5.66 22.08
C LYS A 346 -1.60 -5.84 22.99
N PHE A 347 -2.64 -6.59 22.57
CA PHE A 347 -3.88 -6.75 23.33
C PHE A 347 -4.46 -5.44 23.86
N LYS A 348 -4.52 -4.41 22.98
CA LYS A 348 -5.03 -3.05 23.29
C LYS A 348 -4.20 -2.25 24.33
N LYS A 349 -3.00 -2.70 24.70
CA LYS A 349 -2.08 -1.98 25.60
C LYS A 349 -0.87 -1.48 24.82
N PRO A 350 -0.35 -0.26 25.11
CA PRO A 350 0.89 0.23 24.50
C PRO A 350 2.07 -0.69 24.85
N GLU A 351 2.70 -1.25 23.84
CA GLU A 351 3.91 -2.08 23.98
C GLU A 351 5.14 -1.32 23.53
N VAL A 352 5.05 -0.65 22.37
CA VAL A 352 6.10 0.19 21.79
C VAL A 352 5.51 1.54 21.45
N VAL A 353 6.16 2.62 21.85
CA VAL A 353 5.82 4.00 21.45
C VAL A 353 6.99 4.65 20.76
N ALA A 354 6.72 5.47 19.75
CA ALA A 354 7.78 6.15 19.03
C ALA A 354 7.39 7.58 18.67
N GLU A 355 8.41 8.44 18.69
CA GLU A 355 8.36 9.80 18.18
C GLU A 355 9.33 9.92 17.01
N VAL A 356 8.88 10.54 15.91
CA VAL A 356 9.67 10.69 14.69
C VAL A 356 10.00 12.17 14.46
N LYS A 357 11.27 12.52 14.49
CA LYS A 357 11.76 13.87 14.23
C LYS A 357 12.58 13.88 12.94
N TRP A 358 11.95 14.19 11.81
CA TRP A 358 12.57 14.10 10.48
C TRP A 358 13.07 15.44 9.95
N GLY A 359 13.93 16.11 10.72
CA GLY A 359 14.53 17.41 10.42
C GLY A 359 15.80 17.64 11.23
N LYS A 360 16.14 18.90 11.47
CA LYS A 360 17.14 19.27 12.48
C LYS A 360 16.54 19.04 13.85
N VAL A 361 17.20 18.25 14.68
CA VAL A 361 16.72 17.89 16.02
C VAL A 361 17.55 18.65 17.06
N SER A 362 16.88 19.46 17.87
CA SER A 362 17.49 20.17 18.99
C SER A 362 17.44 19.36 20.29
N ALA A 363 18.23 19.74 21.28
CA ALA A 363 18.17 19.11 22.60
C ALA A 363 16.77 19.29 23.26
N ALA A 364 16.09 20.41 23.00
CA ALA A 364 14.75 20.65 23.49
C ALA A 364 13.73 19.67 22.87
N ASP A 365 13.86 19.35 21.57
CA ASP A 365 13.01 18.36 20.90
C ASP A 365 13.17 16.96 21.51
N VAL A 366 14.42 16.60 21.87
CA VAL A 366 14.74 15.33 22.54
C VAL A 366 14.06 15.26 23.90
N THR A 367 14.25 16.28 24.74
CA THR A 367 13.64 16.33 26.08
C THR A 367 12.12 16.26 26.00
N LYS A 368 11.52 17.01 25.06
CA LYS A 368 10.07 16.97 24.83
C LYS A 368 9.58 15.57 24.42
N ALA A 369 10.32 14.88 23.56
CA ALA A 369 9.99 13.52 23.15
C ALA A 369 10.10 12.53 24.33
N GLU A 370 11.17 12.65 25.16
CA GLU A 370 11.34 11.84 26.35
C GLU A 370 10.17 11.98 27.32
N ASP A 371 9.78 13.23 27.62
CA ASP A 371 8.67 13.55 28.52
C ASP A 371 7.32 13.07 27.97
N THR A 372 7.12 13.20 26.64
CA THR A 372 5.89 12.79 25.99
C THR A 372 5.72 11.27 26.00
N LEU A 373 6.75 10.54 25.59
CA LEU A 373 6.69 9.08 25.51
C LEU A 373 6.60 8.43 26.90
N ALA A 374 7.18 9.03 27.92
CA ALA A 374 7.10 8.52 29.30
C ALA A 374 5.66 8.48 29.84
N LYS A 375 4.74 9.34 29.33
CA LYS A 375 3.34 9.42 29.79
C LYS A 375 2.53 8.14 29.53
N LEU A 376 2.91 7.34 28.54
CA LEU A 376 2.17 6.12 28.18
C LEU A 376 2.62 4.86 28.90
N GLY A 377 3.76 4.87 29.59
CA GLY A 377 4.27 3.71 30.33
C GLY A 377 4.46 2.47 29.46
N ALA A 378 4.80 2.62 28.18
CA ALA A 378 5.07 1.53 27.27
C ALA A 378 6.38 0.81 27.61
N LYS A 379 6.52 -0.46 27.23
CA LYS A 379 7.74 -1.23 27.51
C LYS A 379 8.97 -0.73 26.76
N SER A 380 8.77 -0.16 25.59
CA SER A 380 9.85 0.38 24.76
C SER A 380 9.47 1.74 24.20
N SER A 381 10.40 2.69 24.28
CA SER A 381 10.24 4.03 23.75
C SER A 381 11.37 4.34 22.76
N ILE A 382 11.00 4.76 21.55
CA ILE A 382 11.92 4.97 20.44
C ILE A 382 11.86 6.44 19.99
N LEU A 383 13.02 7.07 19.85
CA LEU A 383 13.19 8.33 19.15
C LEU A 383 13.80 8.07 17.77
N PHE A 384 13.03 8.31 16.72
CA PHE A 384 13.47 8.09 15.35
C PHE A 384 13.92 9.42 14.72
N VAL A 385 15.15 9.46 14.24
CA VAL A 385 15.81 10.68 13.74
C VAL A 385 16.62 10.40 12.46
N PRO A 386 16.93 11.43 11.62
CA PRO A 386 17.72 11.22 10.41
C PRO A 386 19.15 10.71 10.67
N ASP A 387 19.78 11.16 11.74
CA ASP A 387 21.12 10.73 12.17
C ASP A 387 21.17 10.48 13.67
N LYS A 388 21.23 9.22 14.06
CA LYS A 388 21.30 8.81 15.46
C LYS A 388 22.58 9.24 16.18
N LYS A 389 23.67 9.52 15.45
CA LYS A 389 24.94 9.94 16.05
C LYS A 389 24.88 11.40 16.49
N ALA A 390 24.00 12.20 15.91
CA ALA A 390 23.84 13.61 16.23
C ALA A 390 22.98 13.85 17.49
N VAL A 391 22.38 12.79 18.05
CA VAL A 391 21.40 12.91 19.14
C VAL A 391 21.82 12.04 20.33
N LYS A 392 21.83 12.65 21.54
CA LYS A 392 21.97 11.92 22.81
C LYS A 392 20.60 11.91 23.50
N SER A 393 20.08 10.74 23.82
CA SER A 393 18.79 10.55 24.49
C SER A 393 18.83 9.36 25.44
N LYS A 394 17.96 9.37 26.45
CA LYS A 394 17.65 8.21 27.32
C LYS A 394 16.82 7.15 26.60
N LEU A 395 16.15 7.54 25.51
CA LEU A 395 15.37 6.65 24.66
C LEU A 395 16.27 5.82 23.74
N THR A 396 15.71 4.75 23.19
CA THR A 396 16.34 4.05 22.06
C THR A 396 16.31 4.98 20.84
N VAL A 397 17.49 5.41 20.36
CA VAL A 397 17.58 6.27 19.17
C VAL A 397 17.82 5.40 17.93
N ASP A 398 16.98 5.55 16.91
CA ASP A 398 17.11 4.88 15.62
C ASP A 398 17.03 5.86 14.45
N SER A 399 17.65 5.52 13.32
CA SER A 399 17.68 6.36 12.11
C SER A 399 17.40 5.61 10.80
N VAL A 400 17.44 4.31 10.81
CA VAL A 400 17.33 3.47 9.59
C VAL A 400 16.59 2.19 9.89
N LEU A 401 15.71 2.20 10.90
CA LEU A 401 15.07 0.98 11.31
C LEU A 401 16.13 -0.12 11.44
N SER A 402 16.98 -0.02 12.47
CA SER A 402 18.19 -0.84 12.67
C SER A 402 17.91 -2.34 12.45
N GLN A 403 18.94 -3.14 12.25
CA GLN A 403 18.97 -4.57 11.85
C GLN A 403 17.85 -5.49 12.38
N ARG A 404 17.09 -5.09 13.40
CA ARG A 404 15.94 -5.84 13.93
C ARG A 404 14.76 -5.91 12.98
N ILE A 405 14.60 -4.96 12.04
CA ILE A 405 13.55 -5.01 10.99
C ILE A 405 13.87 -6.05 9.91
N CYS A 406 15.11 -6.49 9.85
CA CYS A 406 15.57 -7.46 8.86
C CYS A 406 15.59 -8.91 9.37
N GLN A 407 15.15 -9.19 10.58
CA GLN A 407 15.04 -10.55 11.12
C GLN A 407 13.57 -10.81 11.46
N PRO A 408 12.94 -11.84 10.89
CA PRO A 408 11.65 -12.31 11.40
C PRO A 408 11.85 -12.75 12.85
N VAL A 409 10.92 -12.37 13.72
CA VAL A 409 10.82 -12.87 15.09
C VAL A 409 10.41 -14.33 15.06
#